data_96a9a780968a08508665e87fc91cd491
#
_entry.id   96a9a780968a08508665e87fc91cd491
#
_cell.length_a   1.000
_cell.length_b   1.000
_cell.length_c   1.000
_cell.angle_alpha   90.00
_cell.angle_beta   90.00
_cell.angle_gamma   90.00
#
_symmetry.space_group_name_H-M   'P 1'
#
loop_
_entity.id
_entity.type
_entity.pdbx_description
1 polymer ?
#
loop_
_entity_poly.entity_id
_entity_poly.type
_entity_poly.pdbx_seq_one_letter_code
_entity_poly.pdbx_strand_id
1 'polypeptide(L)'
;YASFVLSLKANLSAPAAPVVVLGGSYGGMLAVWMRLKYPHTRHIVMGAVASSAPILSFYGLADPYAFYDRMTDDFKSESKHCYEVLRDSGSSVEDIPSLLESAVVYAAMTDYPTPSGFLTPLPAYPVREMCRAVDRHPSGTAGGGGGDGTLLRVWAAMDVYYNHTGAAACFRGEEDDDPYGMYDGWDWQACTEMVLMTYGLSNDSILQPPWPFNFTDVLDSCRHSAIGCRNATGLPPRPFWLETEFGGYDIGNVLNRSASNILFFNGLRDPWSTG
;
A
#
# COMPACT_ATOMS: atom_id res chain seq x y z
N TYR A 1 11.74 -21.08 0.82
CA TYR A 1 10.32 -21.57 0.90
C TYR A 1 10.14 -22.92 0.20
N ALA A 2 10.65 -23.14 -1.03
CA ALA A 2 10.45 -24.43 -1.75
C ALA A 2 10.95 -25.64 -0.94
N SER A 3 12.15 -25.55 -0.37
CA SER A 3 12.71 -26.60 0.51
C SER A 3 11.84 -26.83 1.75
N PHE A 4 11.31 -25.76 2.33
CA PHE A 4 10.40 -25.85 3.47
C PHE A 4 9.11 -26.61 3.11
N VAL A 5 8.50 -26.31 1.97
CA VAL A 5 7.29 -27.00 1.49
C VAL A 5 7.56 -28.50 1.33
N LEU A 6 8.70 -28.86 0.72
CA LEU A 6 9.10 -30.27 0.56
C LEU A 6 9.28 -30.98 1.90
N SER A 7 9.98 -30.34 2.84
CA SER A 7 10.18 -30.89 4.19
C SER A 7 8.87 -31.04 4.95
N LEU A 8 7.98 -30.06 4.85
CA LEU A 8 6.65 -30.13 5.47
C LEU A 8 5.82 -31.29 4.93
N LYS A 9 5.80 -31.47 3.61
CA LYS A 9 5.09 -32.59 2.96
C LYS A 9 5.65 -33.96 3.40
N ALA A 10 6.98 -34.06 3.53
CA ALA A 10 7.62 -35.25 4.03
C ALA A 10 7.24 -35.54 5.49
N ASN A 11 7.30 -34.52 6.36
CA ASN A 11 6.94 -34.66 7.77
C ASN A 11 5.47 -35.03 7.99
N LEU A 12 4.58 -34.55 7.13
CA LEU A 12 3.16 -34.88 7.16
C LEU A 12 2.82 -36.21 6.47
N SER A 13 3.83 -36.94 5.96
CA SER A 13 3.63 -38.13 5.17
C SER A 13 2.67 -37.97 3.97
N ALA A 14 2.68 -36.76 3.39
CA ALA A 14 1.78 -36.35 2.32
C ALA A 14 2.53 -35.83 1.07
N PRO A 15 3.46 -36.64 0.48
CA PRO A 15 4.31 -36.15 -0.62
C PRO A 15 3.52 -35.77 -1.88
N ALA A 16 2.36 -36.37 -2.09
CA ALA A 16 1.49 -36.09 -3.23
C ALA A 16 0.46 -34.96 -2.99
N ALA A 17 0.37 -34.43 -1.77
CA ALA A 17 -0.61 -33.38 -1.46
C ALA A 17 -0.38 -32.14 -2.31
N PRO A 18 -1.44 -31.56 -2.91
CA PRO A 18 -1.33 -30.28 -3.60
C PRO A 18 -1.06 -29.16 -2.60
N VAL A 19 -0.26 -28.19 -3.01
CA VAL A 19 0.02 -26.97 -2.24
C VAL A 19 -0.42 -25.76 -3.06
N VAL A 20 -1.24 -24.91 -2.47
CA VAL A 20 -1.60 -23.61 -3.00
C VAL A 20 -1.06 -22.56 -2.04
N VAL A 21 -0.35 -21.59 -2.57
CA VAL A 21 0.16 -20.45 -1.80
C VAL A 21 -0.81 -19.28 -1.91
N LEU A 22 -1.08 -18.65 -0.77
CA LEU A 22 -1.95 -17.48 -0.72
C LEU A 22 -1.18 -16.31 -0.08
N GLY A 23 -1.41 -15.14 -0.59
CA GLY A 23 -0.85 -13.93 -0.03
C GLY A 23 -1.62 -12.68 -0.44
N GLY A 24 -1.53 -11.65 0.42
CA GLY A 24 -2.00 -10.31 0.14
C GLY A 24 -0.84 -9.33 0.03
N SER A 25 -1.00 -8.23 -0.72
CA SER A 25 0.01 -7.20 -0.88
C SER A 25 1.37 -7.81 -1.30
N TYR A 26 2.46 -7.48 -0.62
CA TYR A 26 3.77 -8.10 -0.84
C TYR A 26 3.75 -9.64 -0.72
N GLY A 27 2.98 -10.20 0.21
CA GLY A 27 2.80 -11.65 0.32
C GLY A 27 2.13 -12.25 -0.92
N GLY A 28 1.26 -11.50 -1.58
CA GLY A 28 0.66 -11.85 -2.87
C GLY A 28 1.70 -11.85 -4.00
N MET A 29 2.59 -10.84 -4.04
CA MET A 29 3.72 -10.81 -4.97
C MET A 29 4.61 -12.04 -4.79
N LEU A 30 4.96 -12.39 -3.55
CA LEU A 30 5.74 -13.60 -3.24
C LEU A 30 5.05 -14.88 -3.68
N ALA A 31 3.72 -14.96 -3.53
CA ALA A 31 2.94 -16.12 -3.98
C ALA A 31 3.01 -16.30 -5.51
N VAL A 32 2.86 -15.20 -6.26
CA VAL A 32 3.00 -15.18 -7.72
C VAL A 32 4.42 -15.56 -8.12
N TRP A 33 5.43 -14.89 -7.58
CA TRP A 33 6.83 -15.16 -7.93
C TRP A 33 7.26 -16.58 -7.59
N MET A 34 6.79 -17.12 -6.46
CA MET A 34 7.04 -18.52 -6.13
C MET A 34 6.45 -19.47 -7.17
N ARG A 35 5.24 -19.17 -7.66
CA ARG A 35 4.62 -20.00 -8.72
C ARG A 35 5.32 -19.81 -10.07
N LEU A 36 5.76 -18.60 -10.41
CA LEU A 36 6.53 -18.30 -11.63
C LEU A 36 7.91 -18.99 -11.62
N LYS A 37 8.60 -18.98 -10.48
CA LYS A 37 9.94 -19.55 -10.33
C LYS A 37 9.93 -21.08 -10.44
N TYR A 38 8.83 -21.74 -10.08
CA TYR A 38 8.72 -23.20 -10.05
C TYR A 38 7.57 -23.73 -10.94
N PRO A 39 7.52 -23.36 -12.24
CA PRO A 39 6.37 -23.66 -13.10
C PRO A 39 6.17 -25.17 -13.35
N HIS A 40 7.25 -25.93 -13.42
CA HIS A 40 7.23 -27.37 -13.72
C HIS A 40 7.16 -28.26 -12.48
N THR A 41 7.31 -27.70 -11.30
CA THR A 41 7.33 -28.47 -10.05
C THR A 41 5.96 -28.43 -9.37
N ARG A 42 4.97 -29.05 -9.99
CA ARG A 42 3.64 -29.27 -9.38
C ARG A 42 3.72 -29.94 -8.00
N HIS A 43 4.85 -30.59 -7.71
CA HIS A 43 5.12 -31.19 -6.41
C HIS A 43 5.39 -30.17 -5.32
N ILE A 44 5.85 -28.94 -5.66
CA ILE A 44 6.13 -27.89 -4.68
C ILE A 44 4.91 -27.00 -4.51
N VAL A 45 4.54 -26.27 -5.56
CA VAL A 45 3.38 -25.34 -5.55
C VAL A 45 2.53 -25.61 -6.79
N MET A 46 1.28 -25.97 -6.59
CA MET A 46 0.33 -26.22 -7.66
C MET A 46 -0.34 -24.94 -8.17
N GLY A 47 -0.59 -23.98 -7.28
CA GLY A 47 -1.23 -22.72 -7.62
C GLY A 47 -0.91 -21.61 -6.64
N ALA A 48 -1.26 -20.40 -7.02
CA ALA A 48 -1.14 -19.19 -6.21
C ALA A 48 -2.44 -18.39 -6.22
N VAL A 49 -2.76 -17.78 -5.09
CA VAL A 49 -3.80 -16.75 -4.97
C VAL A 49 -3.14 -15.50 -4.45
N ALA A 50 -3.24 -14.44 -5.22
CA ALA A 50 -2.63 -13.15 -4.94
C ALA A 50 -3.72 -12.09 -4.83
N SER A 51 -3.90 -11.54 -3.63
CA SER A 51 -4.85 -10.46 -3.36
C SER A 51 -4.12 -9.14 -3.24
N SER A 52 -4.59 -8.12 -3.96
CA SER A 52 -4.01 -6.78 -3.90
C SER A 52 -2.48 -6.79 -4.05
N ALA A 53 -1.98 -7.56 -5.03
CA ALA A 53 -0.56 -7.82 -5.21
C ALA A 53 -0.01 -6.97 -6.37
N PRO A 54 0.74 -5.89 -6.07
CA PRO A 54 1.19 -4.95 -7.09
C PRO A 54 2.44 -5.46 -7.84
N ILE A 55 2.28 -6.54 -8.60
CA ILE A 55 3.40 -7.18 -9.30
C ILE A 55 3.95 -6.38 -10.47
N LEU A 56 3.25 -5.33 -10.89
CA LEU A 56 3.68 -4.41 -11.94
C LEU A 56 4.06 -3.02 -11.40
N SER A 57 4.02 -2.79 -10.08
CA SER A 57 4.36 -1.49 -9.47
C SER A 57 5.87 -1.23 -9.46
N PHE A 58 6.48 -1.34 -10.64
CA PHE A 58 7.89 -1.08 -10.88
C PHE A 58 8.07 -0.07 -12.00
N TYR A 59 9.25 0.57 -12.02
CA TYR A 59 9.55 1.60 -13.00
C TYR A 59 9.39 1.11 -14.43
N GLY A 60 8.58 1.84 -15.21
CA GLY A 60 8.32 1.53 -16.62
C GLY A 60 7.26 0.46 -16.88
N LEU A 61 6.63 -0.11 -15.83
CA LEU A 61 5.56 -1.11 -15.96
C LEU A 61 4.19 -0.57 -15.60
N ALA A 62 4.08 0.21 -14.54
CA ALA A 62 2.83 0.86 -14.14
C ALA A 62 2.92 2.39 -14.29
N ASP A 63 1.77 3.04 -14.39
CA ASP A 63 1.66 4.50 -14.35
C ASP A 63 2.04 4.98 -12.93
N PRO A 64 3.04 5.86 -12.79
CA PRO A 64 3.49 6.32 -11.49
C PRO A 64 2.48 7.17 -10.72
N TYR A 65 1.40 7.60 -11.30
CA TYR A 65 0.33 8.37 -10.64
C TYR A 65 -0.88 7.52 -10.27
N ALA A 66 -1.02 6.35 -10.89
CA ALA A 66 -2.24 5.55 -10.84
C ALA A 66 -2.68 5.15 -9.42
N PHE A 67 -1.74 4.90 -8.51
CA PHE A 67 -2.05 4.54 -7.11
C PHE A 67 -2.81 5.67 -6.40
N TYR A 68 -2.24 6.87 -6.39
CA TYR A 68 -2.86 8.03 -5.73
C TYR A 68 -4.07 8.56 -6.49
N ASP A 69 -4.10 8.43 -7.81
CA ASP A 69 -5.27 8.79 -8.61
C ASP A 69 -6.44 7.86 -8.31
N ARG A 70 -6.21 6.55 -8.16
CA ARG A 70 -7.23 5.58 -7.74
C ARG A 70 -7.79 5.90 -6.37
N MET A 71 -6.91 6.18 -5.40
CA MET A 71 -7.30 6.61 -4.06
C MET A 71 -8.14 7.90 -4.12
N THR A 72 -7.70 8.88 -4.89
CA THR A 72 -8.39 10.16 -5.08
C THR A 72 -9.79 9.95 -5.68
N ASP A 73 -9.92 9.09 -6.68
CA ASP A 73 -11.20 8.76 -7.31
C ASP A 73 -12.16 8.10 -6.31
N ASP A 74 -11.66 7.31 -5.38
CA ASP A 74 -12.48 6.68 -4.35
C ASP A 74 -13.11 7.72 -3.43
N PHE A 75 -12.32 8.66 -2.90
CA PHE A 75 -12.84 9.78 -2.11
C PHE A 75 -13.79 10.67 -2.90
N LYS A 76 -13.49 11.00 -4.16
CA LYS A 76 -14.38 11.78 -5.03
C LYS A 76 -15.72 11.09 -5.25
N SER A 77 -15.70 9.75 -5.39
CA SER A 77 -16.91 8.97 -5.62
C SER A 77 -17.85 8.94 -4.41
N GLU A 78 -17.30 9.04 -3.19
CA GLU A 78 -18.10 9.11 -1.97
C GLU A 78 -18.63 10.55 -1.72
N SER A 79 -17.80 11.58 -1.85
CA SER A 79 -18.21 12.98 -1.68
C SER A 79 -17.19 13.94 -2.31
N LYS A 80 -17.67 14.72 -3.29
CA LYS A 80 -16.85 15.78 -3.89
C LYS A 80 -16.43 16.83 -2.87
N HIS A 81 -17.34 17.21 -1.95
CA HIS A 81 -17.03 18.17 -0.88
C HIS A 81 -15.95 17.63 0.08
N CYS A 82 -16.04 16.35 0.47
CA CYS A 82 -15.03 15.70 1.28
C CYS A 82 -13.66 15.76 0.60
N TYR A 83 -13.59 15.36 -0.67
CA TYR A 83 -12.36 15.44 -1.45
C TYR A 83 -11.78 16.86 -1.47
N GLU A 84 -12.60 17.87 -1.76
CA GLU A 84 -12.16 19.28 -1.81
C GLU A 84 -11.62 19.75 -0.44
N VAL A 85 -12.28 19.44 0.66
CA VAL A 85 -11.84 19.78 2.02
C VAL A 85 -10.50 19.12 2.36
N LEU A 86 -10.35 17.82 2.11
CA LEU A 86 -9.12 17.10 2.43
C LEU A 86 -7.96 17.55 1.56
N ARG A 87 -8.19 17.75 0.26
CA ARG A 87 -7.20 18.25 -0.68
C ARG A 87 -6.66 19.64 -0.31
N ASP A 88 -7.57 20.58 -0.03
CA ASP A 88 -7.19 21.97 0.20
C ASP A 88 -6.55 22.18 1.59
N SER A 89 -6.66 21.18 2.48
CA SER A 89 -6.06 21.23 3.83
C SER A 89 -4.56 20.88 3.85
N GLY A 90 -4.05 20.19 2.84
CA GLY A 90 -2.68 19.66 2.80
C GLY A 90 -1.55 20.69 2.87
N SER A 91 -1.87 22.00 2.82
CA SER A 91 -0.89 23.09 2.86
C SER A 91 -0.93 23.90 4.15
N SER A 92 -1.75 23.56 5.14
CA SER A 92 -2.10 24.52 6.20
C SER A 92 -1.43 24.31 7.58
N VAL A 93 -0.82 23.15 7.87
CA VAL A 93 -0.14 22.89 9.18
C VAL A 93 0.98 21.85 8.99
N GLU A 94 2.17 22.10 9.56
CA GLU A 94 3.40 21.33 9.29
C GLU A 94 3.32 19.81 9.59
N ASP A 95 2.57 19.38 10.62
CA ASP A 95 2.48 17.97 11.01
C ASP A 95 1.25 17.21 10.47
N ILE A 96 0.24 17.92 9.96
CA ILE A 96 -1.00 17.32 9.45
C ILE A 96 -0.80 16.53 8.16
N PRO A 97 0.05 16.98 7.19
CA PRO A 97 0.18 16.28 5.93
C PRO A 97 0.54 14.79 6.06
N SER A 98 1.47 14.41 6.91
CA SER A 98 1.88 13.01 7.08
C SER A 98 0.80 12.16 7.75
N LEU A 99 0.14 12.69 8.77
CA LEU A 99 -0.97 12.01 9.43
C LEU A 99 -2.18 11.85 8.48
N LEU A 100 -2.48 12.90 7.72
CA LEU A 100 -3.56 12.85 6.73
C LEU A 100 -3.23 11.86 5.61
N GLU A 101 -2.00 11.87 5.11
CA GLU A 101 -1.54 10.92 4.09
C GLU A 101 -1.74 9.49 4.57
N SER A 102 -1.23 9.13 5.75
CA SER A 102 -1.40 7.81 6.33
C SER A 102 -2.88 7.44 6.46
N ALA A 103 -3.71 8.35 6.99
CA ALA A 103 -5.13 8.09 7.18
C ALA A 103 -5.86 7.83 5.86
N VAL A 104 -5.65 8.66 4.82
CA VAL A 104 -6.35 8.50 3.54
C VAL A 104 -5.83 7.31 2.74
N VAL A 105 -4.50 7.06 2.75
CA VAL A 105 -3.89 5.93 2.05
C VAL A 105 -4.39 4.60 2.63
N TYR A 106 -4.27 4.43 3.92
CA TYR A 106 -4.65 3.16 4.56
C TYR A 106 -6.17 2.95 4.62
N ALA A 107 -6.97 4.03 4.70
CA ALA A 107 -8.42 3.91 4.56
C ALA A 107 -8.81 3.43 3.16
N ALA A 108 -8.19 3.96 2.10
CA ALA A 108 -8.45 3.52 0.73
C ALA A 108 -8.00 2.08 0.48
N MET A 109 -6.82 1.69 0.98
CA MET A 109 -6.31 0.31 0.87
C MET A 109 -7.20 -0.72 1.59
N THR A 110 -7.95 -0.29 2.59
CA THR A 110 -8.79 -1.15 3.44
C THR A 110 -10.28 -0.80 3.36
N ASP A 111 -10.73 -0.21 2.25
CA ASP A 111 -12.14 0.18 2.05
C ASP A 111 -13.04 -1.04 1.83
N TYR A 112 -13.02 -1.96 2.83
CA TYR A 112 -13.80 -3.19 2.81
C TYR A 112 -15.27 -2.95 3.19
N PRO A 113 -16.19 -3.78 2.69
CA PRO A 113 -17.60 -3.72 3.07
C PRO A 113 -17.87 -4.23 4.48
N THR A 114 -16.85 -4.66 5.20
CA THR A 114 -16.91 -5.18 6.56
C THR A 114 -15.87 -4.46 7.43
N PRO A 115 -16.10 -4.33 8.75
CA PRO A 115 -15.07 -3.84 9.65
C PRO A 115 -13.79 -4.67 9.54
N SER A 116 -12.65 -4.02 9.66
CA SER A 116 -11.33 -4.64 9.56
C SER A 116 -10.48 -4.25 10.77
N GLY A 117 -9.64 -5.18 11.24
CA GLY A 117 -8.60 -4.93 12.23
C GLY A 117 -7.20 -4.99 11.62
N PHE A 118 -7.08 -4.94 10.29
CA PHE A 118 -5.79 -4.89 9.60
C PHE A 118 -5.17 -3.50 9.79
N LEU A 119 -3.96 -3.44 10.29
CA LEU A 119 -3.22 -2.23 10.72
C LEU A 119 -3.84 -1.53 11.92
N THR A 120 -5.09 -1.10 11.85
CA THR A 120 -5.85 -0.46 12.94
C THR A 120 -7.32 -0.89 12.86
N PRO A 121 -8.07 -0.86 13.97
CA PRO A 121 -9.51 -1.10 13.89
C PRO A 121 -10.21 -0.05 13.05
N LEU A 122 -10.87 -0.47 11.97
CA LEU A 122 -11.59 0.39 11.04
C LEU A 122 -13.05 -0.06 10.85
N PRO A 123 -13.98 0.87 10.60
CA PRO A 123 -15.36 0.54 10.25
C PRO A 123 -15.44 -0.12 8.86
N ALA A 124 -16.60 -0.64 8.52
CA ALA A 124 -16.94 -0.95 7.14
C ALA A 124 -16.95 0.34 6.30
N TYR A 125 -16.40 0.28 5.10
CA TYR A 125 -16.31 1.42 4.18
C TYR A 125 -15.65 2.66 4.82
N PRO A 126 -14.40 2.57 5.30
CA PRO A 126 -13.74 3.66 6.01
C PRO A 126 -13.67 4.97 5.21
N VAL A 127 -13.46 4.93 3.89
CA VAL A 127 -13.48 6.13 3.02
C VAL A 127 -14.83 6.84 3.11
N ARG A 128 -15.93 6.09 3.04
CA ARG A 128 -17.28 6.63 3.21
C ARG A 128 -17.48 7.25 4.59
N GLU A 129 -17.02 6.60 5.65
CA GLU A 129 -17.18 7.11 7.01
C GLU A 129 -16.33 8.36 7.25
N MET A 130 -15.11 8.43 6.68
CA MET A 130 -14.29 9.66 6.69
C MET A 130 -15.03 10.80 6.00
N CYS A 131 -15.56 10.58 4.81
CA CYS A 131 -16.30 11.60 4.08
C CYS A 131 -17.59 12.01 4.81
N ARG A 132 -18.30 11.08 5.43
CA ARG A 132 -19.43 11.41 6.28
C ARG A 132 -19.04 12.26 7.49
N ALA A 133 -17.89 12.01 8.09
CA ALA A 133 -17.38 12.81 9.20
C ALA A 133 -17.09 14.25 8.75
N VAL A 134 -16.45 14.42 7.60
CA VAL A 134 -16.23 15.75 6.99
C VAL A 134 -17.56 16.47 6.72
N ASP A 135 -18.51 15.81 6.09
CA ASP A 135 -19.76 16.41 5.62
C ASP A 135 -20.74 16.76 6.76
N ARG A 136 -20.62 16.07 7.91
CA ARG A 136 -21.44 16.38 9.11
C ARG A 136 -21.00 17.64 9.85
N HIS A 137 -19.77 18.11 9.66
CA HIS A 137 -19.27 19.30 10.31
C HIS A 137 -19.62 20.54 9.47
N PRO A 138 -20.47 21.46 9.97
CA PRO A 138 -20.89 22.63 9.21
C PRO A 138 -19.73 23.60 8.95
N SER A 139 -19.80 24.32 7.84
CA SER A 139 -18.95 25.45 7.53
C SER A 139 -19.23 26.57 8.50
N GLY A 140 -18.25 26.93 9.32
CA GLY A 140 -18.33 28.12 10.17
C GLY A 140 -18.77 27.86 11.60
N THR A 141 -17.97 28.39 12.53
CA THR A 141 -18.29 28.71 13.93
C THR A 141 -18.53 27.57 14.89
N ALA A 142 -17.47 26.86 15.24
CA ALA A 142 -17.39 26.34 16.61
C ALA A 142 -16.22 27.06 17.30
N GLY A 143 -16.57 28.07 18.13
CA GLY A 143 -15.67 28.66 19.10
C GLY A 143 -14.66 29.69 18.57
N GLY A 144 -15.05 30.94 18.36
CA GLY A 144 -14.28 32.14 18.66
C GLY A 144 -12.92 32.41 17.97
N GLY A 145 -12.43 31.53 17.13
CA GLY A 145 -11.20 31.72 16.35
C GLY A 145 -11.56 31.71 14.88
N GLY A 146 -11.19 32.73 14.12
CA GLY A 146 -11.60 33.01 12.74
C GLY A 146 -11.14 32.03 11.67
N GLY A 147 -11.21 30.73 11.88
CA GLY A 147 -10.98 29.67 10.90
C GLY A 147 -12.28 29.17 10.30
N ASP A 148 -12.27 28.77 9.03
CA ASP A 148 -13.43 28.32 8.25
C ASP A 148 -13.98 26.92 8.65
N GLY A 149 -13.49 26.31 9.73
CA GLY A 149 -13.87 24.97 10.17
C GLY A 149 -13.19 23.82 9.42
N THR A 150 -12.31 24.09 8.45
CA THR A 150 -11.59 23.09 7.65
C THR A 150 -10.80 22.15 8.54
N LEU A 151 -10.04 22.68 9.49
CA LEU A 151 -9.22 21.87 10.41
C LEU A 151 -10.06 20.85 11.19
N LEU A 152 -11.24 21.25 11.71
CA LEU A 152 -12.14 20.34 12.43
C LEU A 152 -12.67 19.22 11.53
N ARG A 153 -12.91 19.50 10.27
CA ARG A 153 -13.36 18.49 9.29
C ARG A 153 -12.26 17.48 8.97
N VAL A 154 -11.04 17.99 8.73
CA VAL A 154 -9.85 17.15 8.52
C VAL A 154 -9.60 16.27 9.74
N TRP A 155 -9.68 16.86 10.93
CA TRP A 155 -9.54 16.12 12.17
C TRP A 155 -10.61 15.05 12.31
N ALA A 156 -11.87 15.35 11.99
CA ALA A 156 -12.97 14.39 12.04
C ALA A 156 -12.79 13.23 11.05
N ALA A 157 -12.21 13.49 9.87
CA ALA A 157 -11.84 12.43 8.94
C ALA A 157 -10.73 11.55 9.51
N MET A 158 -9.66 12.15 10.04
CA MET A 158 -8.55 11.41 10.65
C MET A 158 -8.97 10.61 11.87
N ASP A 159 -9.93 11.10 12.66
CA ASP A 159 -10.48 10.41 13.83
C ASP A 159 -11.11 9.06 13.47
N VAL A 160 -11.67 8.92 12.27
CA VAL A 160 -12.17 7.63 11.76
C VAL A 160 -11.04 6.61 11.60
N TYR A 161 -9.85 7.05 11.19
CA TYR A 161 -8.70 6.16 11.04
C TYR A 161 -8.00 5.91 12.39
N TYR A 162 -7.66 6.96 13.12
CA TYR A 162 -6.84 6.86 14.32
C TYR A 162 -7.59 6.50 15.60
N ASN A 163 -8.92 6.72 15.64
CA ASN A 163 -9.71 6.61 16.87
C ASN A 163 -11.12 6.06 16.67
N HIS A 164 -11.34 5.24 15.65
CA HIS A 164 -12.67 4.66 15.38
C HIS A 164 -13.34 4.05 16.60
N THR A 165 -12.56 3.43 17.48
CA THR A 165 -13.07 2.79 18.72
C THR A 165 -13.34 3.79 19.85
N GLY A 166 -12.92 5.04 19.73
CA GLY A 166 -13.00 6.06 20.78
C GLY A 166 -12.04 5.82 21.96
N ALA A 167 -11.06 4.93 21.80
CA ALA A 167 -10.13 4.57 22.88
C ALA A 167 -8.86 5.44 22.93
N ALA A 168 -8.54 6.16 21.85
CA ALA A 168 -7.35 6.99 21.79
C ALA A 168 -7.60 8.36 22.42
N ALA A 169 -6.72 8.76 23.33
CA ALA A 169 -6.76 10.10 23.96
C ALA A 169 -6.11 11.17 23.05
N CYS A 170 -5.21 10.77 22.16
CA CYS A 170 -4.55 11.63 21.16
C CYS A 170 -4.10 10.79 19.97
N PHE A 171 -3.92 11.42 18.82
CA PHE A 171 -3.28 10.77 17.68
C PHE A 171 -1.77 10.71 17.95
N ARG A 172 -1.16 9.56 17.67
CA ARG A 172 0.28 9.39 17.75
C ARG A 172 0.78 9.13 16.32
N GLY A 173 1.92 9.72 15.98
CA GLY A 173 2.67 9.31 14.80
C GLY A 173 3.23 7.90 14.99
N GLU A 174 3.48 7.20 13.90
CA GLU A 174 3.92 5.80 13.89
C GLU A 174 5.33 5.58 14.49
N GLU A 175 6.06 6.64 14.85
CA GLU A 175 7.47 6.56 15.26
C GLU A 175 7.72 5.89 16.63
N ASP A 176 6.69 5.75 17.48
CA ASP A 176 6.91 5.30 18.86
C ASP A 176 6.70 3.79 19.10
N ASP A 177 6.21 3.01 18.15
CA ASP A 177 5.81 1.62 18.37
C ASP A 177 6.27 0.63 17.26
N ASP A 178 7.55 0.66 16.85
CA ASP A 178 8.14 -0.45 16.07
C ASP A 178 9.08 -1.31 16.94
N PRO A 179 8.55 -2.10 17.90
CA PRO A 179 9.37 -2.87 18.84
C PRO A 179 10.19 -3.97 18.17
N TYR A 180 9.96 -4.23 16.87
CA TYR A 180 10.62 -5.29 16.11
C TYR A 180 11.49 -4.75 14.96
N GLY A 181 11.63 -3.44 14.79
CA GLY A 181 12.35 -2.83 13.67
C GLY A 181 11.76 -3.18 12.31
N MET A 182 10.44 -3.33 12.25
CA MET A 182 9.75 -3.82 11.05
C MET A 182 9.76 -2.77 9.94
N TYR A 183 9.64 -1.50 10.30
CA TYR A 183 9.75 -0.38 9.35
C TYR A 183 11.16 -0.29 8.77
N ASP A 184 12.19 -0.37 9.60
CA ASP A 184 13.58 -0.41 9.16
C ASP A 184 13.85 -1.58 8.22
N GLY A 185 13.31 -2.75 8.52
CA GLY A 185 13.44 -3.95 7.71
C GLY A 185 12.71 -3.84 6.38
N TRP A 186 11.52 -3.23 6.36
CA TRP A 186 10.76 -2.99 5.14
C TRP A 186 11.46 -1.99 4.21
N ASP A 187 11.89 -0.86 4.74
CA ASP A 187 12.58 0.17 3.97
C ASP A 187 13.88 -0.36 3.38
N TRP A 188 14.65 -1.14 4.18
CA TRP A 188 15.83 -1.81 3.68
C TRP A 188 15.49 -2.74 2.50
N GLN A 189 14.49 -3.58 2.64
CA GLN A 189 14.07 -4.53 1.61
C GLN A 189 13.52 -3.80 0.37
N ALA A 190 12.69 -2.78 0.57
CA ALA A 190 12.13 -1.97 -0.50
C ALA A 190 13.22 -1.27 -1.31
N CYS A 191 14.30 -0.81 -0.65
CA CYS A 191 15.39 -0.12 -1.33
C CYS A 191 16.43 -1.05 -1.96
N THR A 192 16.72 -2.22 -1.36
CA THR A 192 17.82 -3.08 -1.83
C THR A 192 17.33 -4.19 -2.77
N GLU A 193 16.16 -4.76 -2.49
CA GLU A 193 15.68 -5.94 -3.20
C GLU A 193 14.64 -5.61 -4.25
N MET A 194 13.71 -4.70 -3.97
CA MET A 194 12.56 -4.46 -4.82
C MET A 194 12.64 -3.14 -5.58
N VAL A 195 13.17 -2.09 -4.96
CA VAL A 195 13.07 -0.70 -5.45
C VAL A 195 11.65 -0.42 -5.94
N LEU A 196 10.69 -0.62 -5.04
CA LEU A 196 9.29 -0.33 -5.33
C LEU A 196 9.15 1.11 -5.81
N MET A 197 8.31 1.29 -6.80
CA MET A 197 8.02 2.61 -7.32
C MET A 197 7.35 3.45 -6.23
N THR A 198 8.01 4.54 -5.84
CA THR A 198 7.36 5.61 -5.08
C THR A 198 6.48 6.38 -6.05
N TYR A 199 5.23 6.57 -5.72
CA TYR A 199 4.27 7.17 -6.64
C TYR A 199 4.37 8.70 -6.64
N GLY A 200 4.16 9.30 -7.82
CA GLY A 200 3.97 10.74 -7.95
C GLY A 200 2.56 11.17 -7.56
N LEU A 201 2.39 12.43 -7.22
CA LEU A 201 1.11 13.06 -6.97
C LEU A 201 0.71 13.92 -8.17
N SER A 202 -0.42 13.59 -8.80
CA SER A 202 -0.98 14.40 -9.88
C SER A 202 -1.54 15.74 -9.36
N ASN A 203 -1.80 16.68 -10.27
CA ASN A 203 -2.42 17.95 -9.90
C ASN A 203 -3.81 17.81 -9.25
N ASP A 204 -4.46 16.70 -9.51
CA ASP A 204 -5.82 16.39 -9.04
C ASP A 204 -5.83 15.45 -7.84
N SER A 205 -4.66 15.07 -7.33
CA SER A 205 -4.52 14.22 -6.17
C SER A 205 -5.16 14.85 -4.92
N ILE A 206 -5.78 14.02 -4.08
CA ILE A 206 -6.28 14.44 -2.76
C ILE A 206 -5.14 14.88 -1.83
N LEU A 207 -3.94 14.37 -2.07
CA LEU A 207 -2.72 14.79 -1.37
C LEU A 207 -2.05 15.93 -2.14
N GLN A 208 -1.66 16.98 -1.42
CA GLN A 208 -1.05 18.18 -1.98
C GLN A 208 0.21 18.55 -1.21
N PRO A 209 1.20 19.23 -1.83
CA PRO A 209 1.22 19.68 -3.23
C PRO A 209 1.49 18.55 -4.23
N PRO A 210 1.20 18.79 -5.52
CA PRO A 210 1.55 17.83 -6.58
C PRO A 210 3.05 17.52 -6.57
N TRP A 211 3.39 16.26 -6.78
CA TRP A 211 4.77 15.81 -6.79
C TRP A 211 5.04 15.00 -8.06
N PRO A 212 5.83 15.52 -9.01
CA PRO A 212 6.16 14.78 -10.22
C PRO A 212 7.02 13.55 -9.86
N PHE A 213 6.65 12.40 -10.42
CA PHE A 213 7.45 11.20 -10.26
C PHE A 213 8.82 11.35 -10.93
N ASN A 214 9.87 11.02 -10.19
CA ASN A 214 11.24 10.98 -10.69
C ASN A 214 11.97 9.73 -10.15
N PHE A 215 12.24 8.79 -11.03
CA PHE A 215 12.90 7.54 -10.62
C PHE A 215 14.32 7.74 -10.08
N THR A 216 15.03 8.78 -10.54
CA THR A 216 16.37 9.11 -10.00
C THR A 216 16.27 9.49 -8.53
N ASP A 217 15.25 10.28 -8.15
CA ASP A 217 15.05 10.68 -6.75
C ASP A 217 14.73 9.47 -5.86
N VAL A 218 13.97 8.48 -6.37
CA VAL A 218 13.73 7.21 -5.67
C VAL A 218 15.04 6.48 -5.40
N LEU A 219 15.89 6.35 -6.42
CA LEU A 219 17.19 5.69 -6.27
C LEU A 219 18.12 6.45 -5.33
N ASP A 220 18.12 7.77 -5.38
CA ASP A 220 18.95 8.61 -4.53
C ASP A 220 18.46 8.58 -3.08
N SER A 221 17.15 8.56 -2.85
CA SER A 221 16.57 8.34 -1.53
C SER A 221 17.01 6.99 -0.96
N CYS A 222 16.92 5.91 -1.73
CA CYS A 222 17.40 4.59 -1.32
C CYS A 222 18.90 4.56 -1.01
N ARG A 223 19.73 5.30 -1.76
CA ARG A 223 21.18 5.37 -1.52
C ARG A 223 21.56 6.17 -0.28
N HIS A 224 20.77 7.17 0.08
CA HIS A 224 21.09 8.12 1.13
C HIS A 224 20.28 7.93 2.41
N SER A 225 19.22 7.09 2.40
CA SER A 225 18.46 6.82 3.61
C SER A 225 19.37 6.18 4.67
N ALA A 226 19.19 6.58 5.91
CA ALA A 226 19.98 6.03 7.03
C ALA A 226 19.76 4.51 7.20
N ILE A 227 18.63 4.02 6.75
CA ILE A 227 18.14 2.65 6.86
C ILE A 227 18.51 1.84 5.61
N GLY A 228 18.52 2.49 4.43
CA GLY A 228 18.83 1.85 3.17
C GLY A 228 20.23 1.25 3.13
N CYS A 229 21.05 1.63 2.19
CA CYS A 229 22.34 1.00 1.94
C CYS A 229 23.46 1.32 2.94
N ARG A 230 23.23 2.25 3.89
CA ARG A 230 24.34 2.89 4.60
C ARG A 230 24.97 2.10 5.73
N ASN A 231 24.26 1.26 6.45
CA ASN A 231 24.77 0.72 7.71
C ASN A 231 24.75 -0.79 7.89
N ALA A 232 23.94 -1.56 7.17
CA ALA A 232 23.85 -2.99 7.47
C ALA A 232 24.65 -3.89 6.53
N THR A 233 24.69 -3.59 5.22
CA THR A 233 25.30 -4.51 4.25
C THR A 233 26.09 -3.83 3.13
N GLY A 234 25.96 -2.50 2.93
CA GLY A 234 26.62 -1.79 1.82
C GLY A 234 26.10 -2.23 0.44
N LEU A 235 24.95 -2.88 0.37
CA LEU A 235 24.40 -3.35 -0.90
C LEU A 235 23.76 -2.18 -1.66
N PRO A 236 24.13 -1.97 -2.92
CA PRO A 236 23.49 -0.95 -3.75
C PRO A 236 22.05 -1.37 -4.12
N PRO A 237 21.13 -0.41 -4.37
CA PRO A 237 19.83 -0.70 -4.95
C PRO A 237 19.95 -1.54 -6.23
N ARG A 238 19.05 -2.50 -6.39
CA ARG A 238 18.95 -3.35 -7.58
C ARG A 238 17.64 -3.09 -8.33
N PRO A 239 17.48 -1.93 -8.97
CA PRO A 239 16.20 -1.39 -9.42
C PRO A 239 15.47 -2.23 -10.47
N PHE A 240 16.16 -3.16 -11.13
CA PHE A 240 15.59 -3.97 -12.21
C PHE A 240 15.73 -5.47 -11.96
N TRP A 241 16.08 -5.86 -10.75
CA TRP A 241 16.34 -7.27 -10.46
C TRP A 241 15.07 -8.12 -10.49
N LEU A 242 13.99 -7.63 -9.89
CA LEU A 242 12.74 -8.37 -9.83
C LEU A 242 12.10 -8.53 -11.21
N GLU A 243 12.08 -7.47 -12.00
CA GLU A 243 11.54 -7.49 -13.35
C GLU A 243 12.36 -8.44 -14.23
N THR A 244 13.69 -8.44 -14.06
CA THR A 244 14.56 -9.37 -14.79
C THR A 244 14.36 -10.81 -14.36
N GLU A 245 14.23 -11.06 -13.05
CA GLU A 245 14.13 -12.40 -12.48
C GLU A 245 12.78 -13.07 -12.73
N PHE A 246 11.69 -12.29 -12.74
CA PHE A 246 10.33 -12.80 -12.84
C PHE A 246 9.59 -12.38 -14.12
N GLY A 247 10.29 -11.83 -15.09
CA GLY A 247 9.76 -11.48 -16.40
C GLY A 247 8.82 -10.27 -16.38
N GLY A 248 9.03 -9.31 -15.45
CA GLY A 248 8.15 -8.17 -15.26
C GLY A 248 7.89 -7.35 -16.51
N TYR A 249 8.92 -7.00 -17.30
CA TYR A 249 8.74 -6.26 -18.55
C TYR A 249 7.99 -7.02 -19.65
N ASP A 250 7.93 -8.33 -19.56
CA ASP A 250 7.20 -9.23 -20.48
C ASP A 250 6.22 -10.14 -19.73
N ILE A 251 5.76 -9.68 -18.57
CA ILE A 251 4.95 -10.51 -17.66
C ILE A 251 3.69 -11.04 -18.31
N GLY A 252 3.07 -10.29 -19.20
CA GLY A 252 1.91 -10.75 -19.97
C GLY A 252 2.20 -12.02 -20.76
N ASN A 253 3.35 -12.08 -21.43
CA ASN A 253 3.78 -13.29 -22.14
C ASN A 253 4.22 -14.39 -21.18
N VAL A 254 4.88 -14.06 -20.07
CA VAL A 254 5.26 -15.03 -19.04
C VAL A 254 4.03 -15.70 -18.44
N LEU A 255 3.02 -14.90 -18.07
CA LEU A 255 1.76 -15.42 -17.53
C LEU A 255 1.01 -16.27 -18.56
N ASN A 256 0.97 -15.83 -19.81
CA ASN A 256 0.23 -16.52 -20.87
C ASN A 256 0.90 -17.80 -21.36
N ARG A 257 2.23 -17.85 -21.41
CA ARG A 257 2.98 -18.97 -22.01
C ARG A 257 3.54 -19.96 -20.98
N SER A 258 3.97 -19.48 -19.83
CA SER A 258 4.76 -20.24 -18.86
C SER A 258 4.07 -20.43 -17.53
N ALA A 259 3.18 -19.53 -17.16
CA ALA A 259 2.48 -19.57 -15.90
C ALA A 259 1.10 -20.23 -16.03
N SER A 260 0.69 -20.87 -14.96
CA SER A 260 -0.66 -21.43 -14.85
C SER A 260 -1.06 -21.51 -13.38
N ASN A 261 -2.37 -21.55 -13.14
CA ASN A 261 -2.94 -21.67 -11.80
C ASN A 261 -2.54 -20.51 -10.87
N ILE A 262 -2.56 -19.29 -11.40
CA ILE A 262 -2.43 -18.06 -10.62
C ILE A 262 -3.78 -17.34 -10.70
N LEU A 263 -4.35 -17.03 -9.53
CA LEU A 263 -5.55 -16.23 -9.39
C LEU A 263 -5.17 -14.90 -8.77
N PHE A 264 -5.40 -13.82 -9.51
CA PHE A 264 -5.33 -12.45 -9.00
C PHE A 264 -6.70 -12.01 -8.52
N PHE A 265 -6.75 -11.42 -7.33
CA PHE A 265 -7.95 -10.86 -6.73
C PHE A 265 -7.66 -9.42 -6.29
N ASN A 266 -8.27 -8.46 -6.97
CA ASN A 266 -8.12 -7.03 -6.65
C ASN A 266 -9.51 -6.39 -6.54
N GLY A 267 -9.69 -5.56 -5.50
CA GLY A 267 -10.82 -4.65 -5.42
C GLY A 267 -10.67 -3.52 -6.45
N LEU A 268 -11.74 -3.10 -7.11
CA LEU A 268 -11.66 -2.01 -8.10
C LEU A 268 -11.38 -0.63 -7.47
N ARG A 269 -11.61 -0.48 -6.17
CA ARG A 269 -11.32 0.72 -5.40
C ARG A 269 -9.94 0.68 -4.74
N ASP A 270 -9.36 -0.51 -4.61
CA ASP A 270 -8.05 -0.71 -4.02
C ASP A 270 -6.97 -0.01 -4.86
N PRO A 271 -6.19 0.90 -4.30
CA PRO A 271 -5.09 1.55 -5.01
C PRO A 271 -4.09 0.56 -5.60
N TRP A 272 -3.86 -0.57 -4.95
CA TRP A 272 -2.97 -1.63 -5.45
C TRP A 272 -3.50 -2.36 -6.69
N SER A 273 -4.78 -2.14 -7.06
CA SER A 273 -5.33 -2.69 -8.30
C SER A 273 -4.71 -2.09 -9.57
N THR A 274 -3.91 -1.06 -9.44
CA THR A 274 -3.26 -0.33 -10.54
C THR A 274 -1.87 -0.86 -10.90
N GLY A 275 -1.34 -1.80 -10.11
CA GLY A 275 0.02 -2.31 -10.27
C GLY A 275 0.18 -3.82 -10.44
#